data_ea87d8e1aeef62b4ef2527d6439f140a
#
_entry.id   ea87d8e1aeef62b4ef2527d6439f140a
#
_cell.length_a   1.000
_cell.length_b   1.000
_cell.length_c   1.000
_cell.angle_alpha   90.00
_cell.angle_beta   90.00
_cell.angle_gamma   90.00
#
_symmetry.space_group_name_H-M   'P 1'
#
loop_
_entity.id
_entity.type
_entity.pdbx_description
1 polymer ?
#
loop_
_entity_poly.entity_id
_entity_poly.type
_entity_poly.pdbx_seq_one_letter_code
_entity_poly.pdbx_strand_id
1 'polypeptide(L)'
;ALIEKAEDPEKLLRALIREMEDASEEARMAAAELLSEQQRLQRLEIRLAEDSAEWQRRAENAVSQQRDDLARAALKTRTELEDQHQSVVDEQEHIAQRIAQMEQDMLTLKSKLAEAKTRL
;
A
#
# COMPACT_ATOMS: atom_id res chain seq x y z
N ALA A 1 -29.53 -9.14 23.85
CA ALA A 1 -28.39 -8.33 23.47
C ALA A 1 -28.06 -7.29 24.56
N LEU A 2 -26.83 -6.81 24.59
CA LEU A 2 -26.36 -5.85 25.61
C LEU A 2 -27.17 -4.54 25.60
N ILE A 3 -27.53 -4.04 24.43
CA ILE A 3 -28.29 -2.80 24.29
C ILE A 3 -29.67 -2.91 24.94
N GLU A 4 -30.33 -4.03 24.79
CA GLU A 4 -31.67 -4.27 25.34
C GLU A 4 -31.66 -4.37 26.86
N LYS A 5 -30.53 -4.75 27.44
CA LYS A 5 -30.36 -4.94 28.90
C LYS A 5 -29.76 -3.71 29.58
N ALA A 6 -29.38 -2.69 28.84
CA ALA A 6 -28.78 -1.48 29.40
C ALA A 6 -29.87 -0.61 30.06
N GLU A 7 -29.49 0.11 31.13
CA GLU A 7 -30.39 1.06 31.79
C GLU A 7 -30.77 2.24 30.85
N ASP A 8 -29.82 2.65 29.98
CA ASP A 8 -30.04 3.68 29.00
C ASP A 8 -29.57 3.19 27.62
N PRO A 9 -30.42 2.44 26.92
CA PRO A 9 -30.07 1.90 25.61
C PRO A 9 -29.71 2.96 24.59
N GLU A 10 -30.39 4.11 24.60
CA GLU A 10 -30.12 5.21 23.67
C GLU A 10 -28.74 5.79 23.89
N LYS A 11 -28.34 6.02 25.13
CA LYS A 11 -27.02 6.55 25.47
C LYS A 11 -25.93 5.59 25.05
N LEU A 12 -26.12 4.30 25.29
CA LEU A 12 -25.18 3.25 24.86
C LEU A 12 -25.06 3.23 23.34
N LEU A 13 -26.18 3.30 22.63
CA LEU A 13 -26.19 3.30 21.18
C LEU A 13 -25.46 4.52 20.60
N ARG A 14 -25.67 5.71 21.18
CA ARG A 14 -24.95 6.91 20.78
C ARG A 14 -23.45 6.78 21.01
N ALA A 15 -23.03 6.17 22.11
CA ALA A 15 -21.62 5.94 22.39
C ALA A 15 -21.00 4.96 21.37
N LEU A 16 -21.72 3.90 21.00
CA LEU A 16 -21.27 2.96 19.97
C LEU A 16 -21.14 3.64 18.60
N ILE A 17 -22.08 4.50 18.24
CA ILE A 17 -22.02 5.27 16.99
C ILE A 17 -20.78 6.15 16.96
N ARG A 18 -20.44 6.83 18.06
CA ARG A 18 -19.24 7.66 18.14
C ARG A 18 -17.98 6.83 17.97
N GLU A 19 -17.90 5.66 18.61
CA GLU A 19 -16.76 4.76 18.44
C GLU A 19 -16.62 4.29 16.99
N MET A 20 -17.73 4.01 16.33
CA MET A 20 -17.73 3.59 14.93
C MET A 20 -17.31 4.75 13.99
N GLU A 21 -17.74 5.97 14.28
CA GLU A 21 -17.31 7.16 13.53
C GLU A 21 -15.82 7.41 13.70
N ASP A 22 -15.30 7.27 14.93
CA ASP A 22 -13.86 7.40 15.19
C ASP A 22 -13.07 6.32 14.47
N ALA A 23 -13.53 5.06 14.50
CA ALA A 23 -12.89 3.97 13.79
C ALA A 23 -12.88 4.20 12.27
N SER A 24 -13.95 4.76 11.72
CA SER A 24 -14.05 5.13 10.31
C SER A 24 -13.02 6.19 9.94
N GLU A 25 -12.85 7.20 10.79
CA GLU A 25 -11.85 8.26 10.56
C GLU A 25 -10.42 7.70 10.60
N GLU A 26 -10.13 6.86 11.60
CA GLU A 26 -8.82 6.20 11.69
C GLU A 26 -8.54 5.33 10.47
N ALA A 27 -9.52 4.58 10.00
CA ALA A 27 -9.40 3.74 8.81
C ALA A 27 -9.10 4.59 7.57
N ARG A 28 -9.78 5.73 7.44
CA ARG A 28 -9.55 6.64 6.32
C ARG A 28 -8.14 7.21 6.31
N MET A 29 -7.63 7.59 7.48
CA MET A 29 -6.25 8.09 7.62
C MET A 29 -5.23 7.01 7.27
N ALA A 30 -5.45 5.79 7.75
CA ALA A 30 -4.57 4.66 7.44
C ALA A 30 -4.58 4.33 5.95
N ALA A 31 -5.74 4.40 5.30
CA ALA A 31 -5.86 4.19 3.85
C ALA A 31 -5.09 5.27 3.07
N ALA A 32 -5.17 6.54 3.51
CA ALA A 32 -4.43 7.63 2.89
C ALA A 32 -2.91 7.40 2.98
N GLU A 33 -2.41 6.91 4.11
CA GLU A 33 -0.99 6.57 4.27
C GLU A 33 -0.57 5.45 3.33
N LEU A 34 -1.39 4.42 3.17
CA LEU A 34 -1.10 3.33 2.23
C LEU A 34 -1.10 3.80 0.78
N LEU A 35 -2.01 4.68 0.40
CA LEU A 35 -2.04 5.26 -0.95
C LEU A 35 -0.79 6.11 -1.21
N SER A 36 -0.35 6.87 -0.22
CA SER A 36 0.88 7.66 -0.31
C SER A 36 2.10 6.74 -0.51
N GLU A 37 2.19 5.66 0.26
CA GLU A 37 3.25 4.67 0.13
C GLU A 37 3.22 3.97 -1.22
N GLN A 38 2.03 3.65 -1.73
CA GLN A 38 1.87 3.07 -3.06
C GLN A 38 2.44 3.98 -4.14
N GLN A 39 2.17 5.29 -4.06
CA GLN A 39 2.72 6.26 -5.01
C GLN A 39 4.24 6.36 -4.91
N ARG A 40 4.78 6.32 -3.69
CA ARG A 40 6.24 6.33 -3.49
C ARG A 40 6.89 5.11 -4.15
N LEU A 41 6.30 3.94 -3.97
CA LEU A 41 6.81 2.70 -4.56
C LEU A 41 6.71 2.70 -6.09
N GLN A 42 5.65 3.27 -6.65
CA GLN A 42 5.52 3.41 -8.10
C GLN A 42 6.65 4.26 -8.69
N ARG A 43 6.98 5.37 -8.03
CA ARG A 43 8.09 6.23 -8.47
C ARG A 43 9.43 5.50 -8.35
N LEU A 44 9.62 4.75 -7.28
CA LEU A 44 10.83 3.96 -7.08
C LEU A 44 10.96 2.85 -8.12
N GLU A 45 9.87 2.17 -8.45
CA GLU A 45 9.85 1.15 -9.50
C GLU A 45 10.32 1.72 -10.84
N ILE A 46 9.78 2.88 -11.23
CA ILE A 46 10.16 3.55 -12.47
C ILE A 46 11.64 3.89 -12.48
N ARG A 47 12.15 4.44 -11.37
CA ARG A 47 13.57 4.80 -11.25
C ARG A 47 14.47 3.57 -11.37
N LEU A 48 14.11 2.49 -10.70
CA LEU A 48 14.90 1.25 -10.74
C LEU A 48 14.92 0.66 -12.15
N ALA A 49 13.80 0.72 -12.87
CA ALA A 49 13.73 0.26 -14.25
C ALA A 49 14.60 1.12 -15.17
N GLU A 50 14.58 2.44 -15.01
CA GLU A 50 15.41 3.36 -15.77
C GLU A 50 16.91 3.15 -15.50
N ASP A 51 17.27 2.99 -14.22
CA ASP A 51 18.67 2.76 -13.83
C ASP A 51 19.16 1.41 -14.35
N SER A 52 18.34 0.38 -14.26
CA SER A 52 18.66 -0.94 -14.81
C SER A 52 18.91 -0.88 -16.32
N ALA A 53 18.07 -0.17 -17.05
CA ALA A 53 18.25 0.04 -18.50
C ALA A 53 19.54 0.80 -18.81
N GLU A 54 19.90 1.79 -17.99
CA GLU A 54 21.14 2.54 -18.15
C GLU A 54 22.37 1.64 -17.96
N TRP A 55 22.35 0.77 -16.94
CA TRP A 55 23.46 -0.15 -16.73
C TRP A 55 23.55 -1.21 -17.82
N GLN A 56 22.42 -1.60 -18.42
CA GLN A 56 22.43 -2.44 -19.61
C GLN A 56 23.16 -1.75 -20.78
N ARG A 57 22.86 -0.47 -21.02
CA ARG A 57 23.55 0.31 -22.07
C ARG A 57 25.03 0.43 -21.81
N ARG A 58 25.43 0.64 -20.56
CA ARG A 58 26.86 0.70 -20.18
C ARG A 58 27.55 -0.61 -20.42
N ALA A 59 26.89 -1.73 -20.13
CA ALA A 59 27.44 -3.06 -20.42
C ALA A 59 27.64 -3.27 -21.91
N GLU A 60 26.66 -2.92 -22.72
CA GLU A 60 26.75 -3.02 -24.19
C GLU A 60 27.88 -2.15 -24.73
N ASN A 61 28.02 -0.94 -24.24
CA ASN A 61 29.10 -0.05 -24.63
C ASN A 61 30.46 -0.61 -24.24
N ALA A 62 30.59 -1.18 -23.05
CA ALA A 62 31.83 -1.81 -22.61
C ALA A 62 32.22 -3.00 -23.49
N VAL A 63 31.25 -3.83 -23.90
CA VAL A 63 31.47 -4.94 -24.84
C VAL A 63 32.00 -4.40 -26.18
N SER A 64 31.39 -3.34 -26.72
CA SER A 64 31.80 -2.76 -27.99
C SER A 64 33.23 -2.19 -27.95
N GLN A 65 33.71 -1.81 -26.76
CA GLN A 65 35.05 -1.32 -26.53
C GLN A 65 36.03 -2.42 -26.07
N GLN A 66 35.60 -3.68 -26.10
CA GLN A 66 36.38 -4.83 -25.68
C GLN A 66 36.83 -4.76 -24.21
N ARG A 67 35.97 -4.16 -23.38
CA ARG A 67 36.20 -4.05 -21.92
C ARG A 67 35.30 -5.01 -21.17
N ASP A 68 35.66 -6.29 -21.22
CA ASP A 68 34.88 -7.36 -20.58
C ASP A 68 34.77 -7.19 -19.07
N ASP A 69 35.78 -6.66 -18.42
CA ASP A 69 35.80 -6.38 -16.99
C ASP A 69 34.71 -5.37 -16.60
N LEU A 70 34.60 -4.29 -17.37
CA LEU A 70 33.59 -3.27 -17.15
C LEU A 70 32.19 -3.77 -17.50
N ALA A 71 32.08 -4.59 -18.56
CA ALA A 71 30.81 -5.17 -18.94
C ALA A 71 30.25 -6.07 -17.82
N ARG A 72 31.08 -6.91 -17.22
CA ARG A 72 30.68 -7.78 -16.11
C ARG A 72 30.26 -6.97 -14.89
N ALA A 73 31.02 -5.94 -14.55
CA ALA A 73 30.68 -5.07 -13.43
C ALA A 73 29.34 -4.36 -13.66
N ALA A 74 29.09 -3.88 -14.86
CA ALA A 74 27.83 -3.21 -15.23
C ALA A 74 26.66 -4.19 -15.15
N LEU A 75 26.83 -5.42 -15.63
CA LEU A 75 25.78 -6.45 -15.56
C LEU A 75 25.48 -6.88 -14.14
N LYS A 76 26.50 -6.93 -13.27
CA LYS A 76 26.28 -7.20 -11.85
C LYS A 76 25.43 -6.13 -11.20
N THR A 77 25.73 -4.86 -11.46
CA THR A 77 24.93 -3.75 -10.95
C THR A 77 23.50 -3.80 -11.48
N ARG A 78 23.34 -4.09 -12.78
CA ARG A 78 22.02 -4.27 -13.39
C ARG A 78 21.22 -5.35 -12.65
N THR A 79 21.84 -6.51 -12.36
CA THR A 79 21.18 -7.60 -11.66
C THR A 79 20.73 -7.18 -10.25
N GLU A 80 21.59 -6.46 -9.53
CA GLU A 80 21.24 -5.92 -8.22
C GLU A 80 20.02 -4.98 -8.27
N LEU A 81 19.96 -4.13 -9.30
CA LEU A 81 18.84 -3.22 -9.51
C LEU A 81 17.56 -3.99 -9.91
N GLU A 82 17.70 -5.02 -10.73
CA GLU A 82 16.55 -5.88 -11.09
C GLU A 82 15.99 -6.60 -9.87
N ASP A 83 16.84 -7.05 -8.96
CA ASP A 83 16.43 -7.69 -7.72
C ASP A 83 15.68 -6.69 -6.81
N GLN A 84 16.21 -5.48 -6.70
CA GLN A 84 15.52 -4.41 -5.97
C GLN A 84 14.17 -4.07 -6.61
N HIS A 85 14.11 -4.01 -7.93
CA HIS A 85 12.88 -3.77 -8.67
C HIS A 85 11.84 -4.83 -8.35
N GLN A 86 12.23 -6.10 -8.35
CA GLN A 86 11.32 -7.19 -8.02
C GLN A 86 10.80 -7.08 -6.59
N SER A 87 11.66 -6.70 -5.64
CA SER A 87 11.25 -6.48 -4.25
C SER A 87 10.21 -5.36 -4.14
N VAL A 88 10.38 -4.30 -4.92
CA VAL A 88 9.41 -3.19 -4.95
C VAL A 88 8.08 -3.63 -5.55
N VAL A 89 8.12 -4.42 -6.63
CA VAL A 89 6.90 -4.98 -7.25
C VAL A 89 6.14 -5.85 -6.25
N ASP A 90 6.86 -6.69 -5.51
CA ASP A 90 6.26 -7.55 -4.49
C ASP A 90 5.61 -6.72 -3.38
N GLU A 91 6.29 -5.66 -2.92
CA GLU A 91 5.76 -4.77 -1.90
C GLU A 91 4.52 -4.01 -2.40
N GLN A 92 4.51 -3.58 -3.66
CA GLN A 92 3.34 -2.95 -4.27
C GLN A 92 2.13 -3.89 -4.25
N GLU A 93 2.34 -5.18 -4.53
CA GLU A 93 1.28 -6.17 -4.49
C GLU A 93 0.71 -6.31 -3.07
N HIS A 94 1.57 -6.36 -2.06
CA HIS A 94 1.14 -6.39 -0.67
C HIS A 94 0.31 -5.17 -0.29
N ILE A 95 0.77 -3.99 -0.69
CA ILE A 95 0.04 -2.75 -0.40
C ILE A 95 -1.30 -2.72 -1.11
N ALA A 96 -1.36 -3.16 -2.37
CA ALA A 96 -2.60 -3.22 -3.13
C ALA A 96 -3.63 -4.13 -2.44
N GLN A 97 -3.19 -5.28 -1.94
CA GLN A 97 -4.06 -6.20 -1.19
C GLN A 97 -4.56 -5.56 0.11
N ARG A 98 -3.69 -4.87 0.84
CA ARG A 98 -4.06 -4.18 2.08
C ARG A 98 -5.06 -3.06 1.81
N ILE A 99 -4.88 -2.29 0.74
CA ILE A 99 -5.81 -1.24 0.36
C ILE A 99 -7.18 -1.85 0.03
N ALA A 100 -7.20 -2.93 -0.77
CA ALA A 100 -8.45 -3.61 -1.10
C ALA A 100 -9.20 -4.11 0.14
N GLN A 101 -8.46 -4.69 1.11
CA GLN A 101 -9.04 -5.14 2.36
C GLN A 101 -9.59 -3.98 3.19
N MET A 102 -8.85 -2.87 3.27
CA MET A 102 -9.30 -1.69 3.99
C MET A 102 -10.55 -1.07 3.36
N GLU A 103 -10.61 -1.02 2.04
CA GLU A 103 -11.80 -0.53 1.33
C GLU A 103 -13.03 -1.38 1.66
N GLN A 104 -12.85 -2.71 1.70
CA GLN A 104 -13.91 -3.64 2.07
C GLN A 104 -14.35 -3.42 3.52
N ASP A 105 -13.39 -3.27 4.43
CA ASP A 105 -13.68 -3.03 5.84
C ASP A 105 -14.41 -1.71 6.06
N MET A 106 -14.03 -0.67 5.30
CA MET A 106 -14.68 0.63 5.37
C MET A 106 -16.13 0.58 4.87
N LEU A 107 -16.40 -0.20 3.83
CA LEU A 107 -17.77 -0.41 3.36
C LEU A 107 -18.63 -1.13 4.42
N THR A 108 -18.08 -2.15 5.04
CA THR A 108 -18.74 -2.88 6.12
C THR A 108 -19.04 -1.95 7.30
N LEU A 109 -18.06 -1.15 7.70
CA LEU A 109 -18.22 -0.21 8.81
C LEU A 109 -19.27 0.85 8.50
N LYS A 110 -19.25 1.40 7.29
CA LYS A 110 -20.24 2.38 6.83
C LYS A 110 -21.67 1.82 6.88
N SER A 111 -21.84 0.58 6.44
CA SER A 111 -23.13 -0.10 6.46
C SER A 111 -23.63 -0.30 7.90
N LYS A 112 -22.75 -0.75 8.80
CA LYS A 112 -23.09 -0.95 10.21
C LYS A 112 -23.41 0.37 10.90
N LEU A 113 -22.68 1.43 10.57
CA LEU A 113 -22.92 2.75 11.13
C LEU A 113 -24.30 3.29 10.69
N ALA A 114 -24.65 3.17 9.42
CA ALA A 114 -25.95 3.57 8.91
C ALA A 114 -27.07 2.78 9.61
N GLU A 115 -26.88 1.48 9.78
CA GLU A 115 -27.82 0.61 10.47
C GLU A 115 -28.00 1.03 11.94
N ALA A 116 -26.92 1.31 12.64
CA ALA A 116 -26.96 1.77 14.02
C ALA A 116 -27.71 3.10 14.15
N LYS A 117 -27.50 4.04 13.21
CA LYS A 117 -28.19 5.34 13.22
C LYS A 117 -29.70 5.20 13.03
N THR A 118 -30.16 4.20 12.29
CA THR A 118 -31.59 3.96 12.12
C THR A 118 -32.27 3.48 13.39
N ARG A 119 -31.52 3.00 14.38
CA ARG A 119 -32.05 2.56 15.66
C ARG A 119 -32.27 3.70 16.67
N LEU A 120 -31.77 4.88 16.37
CA LEU A 120 -32.02 6.05 17.18
C LEU A 120 -33.42 6.61 16.92
#